data_d7c7ed93d46be1caf10ab44ceb7629e0
#
_entry.id   d7c7ed93d46be1caf10ab44ceb7629e0
#
_cell.length_a   1.000
_cell.length_b   1.000
_cell.length_c   1.000
_cell.angle_alpha   90.00
_cell.angle_beta   90.00
_cell.angle_gamma   90.00
#
_symmetry.space_group_name_H-M   'P 1'
#
loop_
_entity.id
_entity.type
_entity.pdbx_description
1 polymer ?
#
loop_
_entity_poly.entity_id
_entity_poly.type
_entity_poly.pdbx_seq_one_letter_code
_entity_poly.pdbx_strand_id
1 'polypeptide(L)'
;MACDTKERIIEEALRLFSEKGYAGTSMSDIAERLKITKAALYKHYAGKREIFQKILDRMSALDAERAAEYDMPGAEDDEYAEAYMNTALDSIRRYSIAQFRHWTEDGFSSRFRKMLTIEQYNDSTMADLYQNYLAAGPAEYMARIFRRAASTDAEAMQLALEFYGPMFLLYSMYD
;
A
#
# COMPACT_ATOMS: atom_id res chain seq x y z
N MET A 1 -3.50 -14.70 -22.93
CA MET A 1 -4.24 -13.43 -22.81
C MET A 1 -3.25 -12.29 -23.04
N ALA A 2 -3.51 -11.37 -23.97
CA ALA A 2 -2.67 -10.20 -24.17
C ALA A 2 -2.78 -9.34 -22.89
N CYS A 3 -1.68 -9.20 -22.13
CA CYS A 3 -1.62 -8.26 -21.03
C CYS A 3 -1.95 -6.88 -21.60
N ASP A 4 -2.93 -6.20 -21.02
CA ASP A 4 -3.31 -4.86 -21.47
C ASP A 4 -2.07 -3.95 -21.43
N THR A 5 -1.85 -3.20 -22.50
CA THR A 5 -0.69 -2.28 -22.60
C THR A 5 -0.67 -1.28 -21.45
N LYS A 6 -1.84 -0.86 -20.96
CA LYS A 6 -1.95 0.03 -19.80
C LYS A 6 -1.43 -0.63 -18.52
N GLU A 7 -1.75 -1.88 -18.27
CA GLU A 7 -1.25 -2.63 -17.12
C GLU A 7 0.28 -2.77 -17.17
N ARG A 8 0.84 -3.11 -18.32
CA ARG A 8 2.29 -3.18 -18.49
C ARG A 8 2.99 -1.85 -18.23
N ILE A 9 2.36 -0.73 -18.61
CA ILE A 9 2.90 0.60 -18.34
C ILE A 9 2.95 0.87 -16.84
N ILE A 10 1.88 0.54 -16.10
CA ILE A 10 1.79 0.70 -14.64
C ILE A 10 2.87 -0.16 -13.95
N GLU A 11 3.01 -1.42 -14.33
CA GLU A 11 3.99 -2.36 -13.77
C GLU A 11 5.43 -1.88 -13.96
N GLU A 12 5.81 -1.51 -15.20
CA GLU A 12 7.18 -1.08 -15.49
C GLU A 12 7.47 0.32 -14.93
N ALA A 13 6.48 1.20 -14.86
CA ALA A 13 6.64 2.49 -14.19
C ALA A 13 6.89 2.31 -12.69
N LEU A 14 6.09 1.48 -12.01
CA LEU A 14 6.29 1.20 -10.59
C LEU A 14 7.64 0.54 -10.32
N ARG A 15 8.09 -0.34 -11.21
CA ARG A 15 9.43 -0.93 -11.12
C ARG A 15 10.52 0.12 -11.18
N LEU A 16 10.45 1.05 -12.15
CA LEU A 16 11.40 2.15 -12.24
C LEU A 16 11.33 3.09 -11.03
N PHE A 17 10.13 3.39 -10.53
CA PHE A 17 9.95 4.20 -9.33
C PHE A 17 10.57 3.55 -8.10
N SER A 18 10.48 2.24 -7.96
CA SER A 18 11.12 1.50 -6.85
C SER A 18 12.64 1.36 -6.98
N GLU A 19 13.20 1.46 -8.20
CA GLU A 19 14.64 1.37 -8.48
C GLU A 19 15.34 2.74 -8.38
N LYS A 20 14.73 3.80 -8.91
CA LYS A 20 15.34 5.14 -9.12
C LYS A 20 14.63 6.28 -8.41
N GLY A 21 13.54 5.98 -7.70
CA GLY A 21 12.62 6.97 -7.15
C GLY A 21 11.64 7.50 -8.20
N TYR A 22 10.52 8.03 -7.72
CA TYR A 22 9.52 8.71 -8.57
C TYR A 22 10.12 9.95 -9.23
N ALA A 23 10.83 10.78 -8.47
CA ALA A 23 11.46 11.99 -8.99
C ALA A 23 12.50 11.67 -10.07
N GLY A 24 13.32 10.64 -9.84
CA GLY A 24 14.41 10.22 -10.75
C GLY A 24 13.95 9.49 -12.03
N THR A 25 12.65 9.21 -12.20
CA THR A 25 12.12 8.50 -13.36
C THR A 25 11.37 9.45 -14.29
N SER A 26 11.67 9.40 -15.59
CA SER A 26 11.00 10.17 -16.65
C SER A 26 10.06 9.32 -17.50
N MET A 27 9.15 9.97 -18.24
CA MET A 27 8.32 9.31 -19.27
C MET A 27 9.17 8.65 -20.37
N SER A 28 10.39 9.17 -20.62
CA SER A 28 11.32 8.57 -21.58
C SER A 28 11.90 7.26 -21.07
N ASP A 29 12.26 7.19 -19.78
CA ASP A 29 12.75 5.95 -19.16
C ASP A 29 11.69 4.84 -19.22
N ILE A 30 10.43 5.19 -18.94
CA ILE A 30 9.30 4.24 -19.01
C ILE A 30 9.12 3.73 -20.45
N ALA A 31 9.12 4.64 -21.45
CA ALA A 31 8.96 4.26 -22.85
C ALA A 31 10.13 3.37 -23.32
N GLU A 32 11.35 3.69 -22.94
CA GLU A 32 12.55 2.90 -23.26
C GLU A 32 12.48 1.48 -22.66
N ARG A 33 12.10 1.38 -21.38
CA ARG A 33 11.95 0.09 -20.69
C ARG A 33 10.90 -0.79 -21.37
N LEU A 34 9.80 -0.18 -21.85
CA LEU A 34 8.72 -0.88 -22.56
C LEU A 34 9.05 -1.14 -24.04
N LYS A 35 10.15 -0.60 -24.56
CA LYS A 35 10.52 -0.64 -25.99
C LYS A 35 9.45 -0.05 -26.90
N ILE A 36 8.83 1.06 -26.47
CA ILE A 36 7.86 1.84 -27.25
C ILE A 36 8.34 3.28 -27.42
N THR A 37 7.73 4.00 -28.36
CA THR A 37 8.03 5.43 -28.49
C THR A 37 7.37 6.25 -27.38
N LYS A 38 7.99 7.37 -26.99
CA LYS A 38 7.39 8.31 -26.04
C LYS A 38 6.00 8.78 -26.49
N ALA A 39 5.81 8.98 -27.80
CA ALA A 39 4.50 9.34 -28.38
C ALA A 39 3.46 8.24 -28.20
N ALA A 40 3.86 6.96 -28.28
CA ALA A 40 2.97 5.83 -28.01
C ALA A 40 2.58 5.78 -26.52
N LEU A 41 3.51 6.06 -25.61
CA LEU A 41 3.22 6.11 -24.17
C LEU A 41 2.20 7.22 -23.85
N TYR A 42 2.36 8.41 -24.43
CA TYR A 42 1.43 9.54 -24.26
C TYR A 42 0.02 9.31 -24.81
N LYS A 43 -0.19 8.31 -25.68
CA LYS A 43 -1.55 7.88 -26.08
C LYS A 43 -2.30 7.16 -24.98
N HIS A 44 -1.57 6.59 -24.00
CA HIS A 44 -2.16 5.82 -22.89
C HIS A 44 -2.31 6.66 -21.63
N TYR A 45 -1.33 7.52 -21.34
CA TYR A 45 -1.26 8.34 -20.13
C TYR A 45 -0.71 9.73 -20.44
N ALA A 46 -1.39 10.78 -19.98
CA ALA A 46 -0.99 12.18 -20.23
C ALA A 46 0.35 12.55 -19.55
N GLY A 47 0.79 11.79 -18.55
CA GLY A 47 2.05 12.02 -17.87
C GLY A 47 2.31 11.08 -16.71
N LYS A 48 3.48 11.24 -16.10
CA LYS A 48 3.95 10.41 -14.98
C LYS A 48 2.99 10.44 -13.78
N ARG A 49 2.38 11.59 -13.51
CA ARG A 49 1.41 11.75 -12.42
C ARG A 49 0.15 10.91 -12.63
N GLU A 50 -0.34 10.81 -13.85
CA GLU A 50 -1.51 9.96 -14.15
C GLU A 50 -1.18 8.48 -13.97
N ILE A 51 0.00 8.03 -14.41
CA ILE A 51 0.49 6.67 -14.17
C ILE A 51 0.56 6.40 -12.65
N PHE A 52 1.11 7.34 -11.89
CA PHE A 52 1.21 7.22 -10.44
C PHE A 52 -0.17 7.12 -9.77
N GLN A 53 -1.15 7.93 -10.22
CA GLN A 53 -2.52 7.82 -9.72
C GLN A 53 -3.11 6.43 -9.99
N LYS A 54 -2.84 5.84 -11.17
CA LYS A 54 -3.29 4.47 -11.47
C LYS A 54 -2.60 3.40 -10.62
N ILE A 55 -1.37 3.64 -10.19
CA ILE A 55 -0.70 2.79 -9.20
C ILE A 55 -1.44 2.87 -7.85
N LEU A 56 -1.81 4.06 -7.39
CA LEU A 56 -2.60 4.24 -6.16
C LEU A 56 -3.98 3.57 -6.25
N ASP A 57 -4.71 3.79 -7.35
CA ASP A 57 -6.00 3.17 -7.60
C ASP A 57 -5.92 1.62 -7.50
N ARG A 58 -4.86 1.05 -8.10
CA ARG A 58 -4.63 -0.40 -8.06
C ARG A 58 -4.26 -0.89 -6.66
N MET A 59 -3.44 -0.16 -5.90
CA MET A 59 -3.12 -0.52 -4.52
C MET A 59 -4.39 -0.56 -3.65
N SER A 60 -5.25 0.45 -3.76
CA SER A 60 -6.51 0.49 -3.03
C SER A 60 -7.43 -0.68 -3.40
N ALA A 61 -7.50 -1.05 -4.68
CA ALA A 61 -8.28 -2.20 -5.13
C ALA A 61 -7.74 -3.52 -4.55
N LEU A 62 -6.41 -3.72 -4.57
CA LEU A 62 -5.76 -4.91 -4.01
C LEU A 62 -5.99 -5.05 -2.50
N ASP A 63 -5.98 -3.93 -1.76
CA ASP A 63 -6.26 -3.93 -0.33
C ASP A 63 -7.72 -4.29 -0.04
N ALA A 64 -8.68 -3.75 -0.82
CA ALA A 64 -10.10 -4.06 -0.69
C ALA A 64 -10.40 -5.53 -1.04
N GLU A 65 -9.82 -6.06 -2.13
CA GLU A 65 -9.96 -7.45 -2.54
C GLU A 65 -9.47 -8.39 -1.44
N ARG A 66 -8.33 -8.08 -0.82
CA ARG A 66 -7.78 -8.89 0.27
C ARG A 66 -8.62 -8.83 1.52
N ALA A 67 -9.10 -7.66 1.92
CA ALA A 67 -10.00 -7.54 3.07
C ALA A 67 -11.24 -8.43 2.86
N ALA A 68 -11.83 -8.40 1.67
CA ALA A 68 -12.97 -9.23 1.32
C ALA A 68 -12.65 -10.74 1.30
N GLU A 69 -11.47 -11.14 0.80
CA GLU A 69 -11.04 -12.55 0.77
C GLU A 69 -10.97 -13.20 2.16
N TYR A 70 -10.65 -12.40 3.18
CA TYR A 70 -10.51 -12.86 4.57
C TYR A 70 -11.71 -12.51 5.45
N ASP A 71 -12.83 -12.12 4.85
CA ASP A 71 -14.05 -11.71 5.56
C ASP A 71 -13.79 -10.60 6.59
N MET A 72 -12.82 -9.73 6.29
CA MET A 72 -12.52 -8.60 7.16
C MET A 72 -13.55 -7.48 6.94
N PRO A 73 -14.06 -6.89 8.01
CA PRO A 73 -15.03 -5.78 7.89
C PRO A 73 -14.47 -4.61 7.07
N GLY A 74 -15.31 -3.93 6.29
CA GLY A 74 -14.93 -2.74 5.53
C GLY A 74 -14.65 -1.52 6.43
N ALA A 75 -13.80 -0.60 5.97
CA ALA A 75 -13.19 0.45 6.80
C ALA A 75 -14.07 1.69 7.08
N GLU A 76 -15.32 1.75 6.63
CA GLU A 76 -16.05 3.04 6.52
C GLU A 76 -17.07 3.35 7.62
N ASP A 77 -17.39 2.44 8.57
CA ASP A 77 -18.45 2.64 9.56
C ASP A 77 -17.99 2.52 11.02
N ASP A 78 -18.67 3.24 11.93
CA ASP A 78 -18.51 3.08 13.41
C ASP A 78 -18.84 1.65 13.88
N GLU A 79 -19.65 0.91 13.14
CA GLU A 79 -19.94 -0.52 13.33
C GLU A 79 -18.73 -1.42 13.04
N TYR A 80 -17.78 -0.92 12.28
CA TYR A 80 -16.57 -1.65 11.87
C TYR A 80 -15.74 -2.14 13.06
N ALA A 81 -15.51 -1.32 14.07
CA ALA A 81 -14.71 -1.70 15.23
C ALA A 81 -15.39 -2.84 16.01
N GLU A 82 -16.71 -2.86 16.09
CA GLU A 82 -17.46 -3.95 16.70
C GLU A 82 -17.40 -5.23 15.87
N ALA A 83 -17.58 -5.11 14.55
CA ALA A 83 -17.45 -6.25 13.65
C ALA A 83 -16.04 -6.86 13.71
N TYR A 84 -14.99 -6.03 13.75
CA TYR A 84 -13.61 -6.50 13.89
C TYR A 84 -13.38 -7.24 15.22
N MET A 85 -13.85 -6.69 16.33
CA MET A 85 -13.73 -7.33 17.67
C MET A 85 -14.50 -8.65 17.76
N ASN A 86 -15.54 -8.82 16.98
CA ASN A 86 -16.32 -10.06 16.88
C ASN A 86 -15.76 -11.05 15.83
N THR A 87 -14.74 -10.63 15.06
CA THR A 87 -14.10 -11.51 14.08
C THR A 87 -13.29 -12.59 14.78
N ALA A 88 -13.37 -13.82 14.28
CA ALA A 88 -12.63 -14.95 14.85
C ALA A 88 -11.11 -14.67 14.85
N LEU A 89 -10.44 -14.95 15.96
CA LEU A 89 -9.00 -14.71 16.13
C LEU A 89 -8.16 -15.37 15.02
N ASP A 90 -8.57 -16.56 14.55
CA ASP A 90 -7.89 -17.24 13.45
C ASP A 90 -8.02 -16.49 12.12
N SER A 91 -9.15 -15.83 11.86
CA SER A 91 -9.31 -14.97 10.67
C SER A 91 -8.43 -13.74 10.74
N ILE A 92 -8.35 -13.07 11.90
CA ILE A 92 -7.43 -11.94 12.13
C ILE A 92 -5.97 -12.39 11.91
N ARG A 93 -5.58 -13.54 12.47
CA ARG A 93 -4.24 -14.09 12.30
C ARG A 93 -3.93 -14.37 10.82
N ARG A 94 -4.82 -15.04 10.10
CA ARG A 94 -4.65 -15.36 8.68
C ARG A 94 -4.54 -14.10 7.84
N TYR A 95 -5.39 -13.12 8.10
CA TYR A 95 -5.36 -11.83 7.43
C TYR A 95 -4.04 -11.08 7.70
N SER A 96 -3.58 -11.03 8.95
CA SER A 96 -2.31 -10.38 9.30
C SER A 96 -1.11 -11.02 8.57
N ILE A 97 -1.07 -12.35 8.47
CA ILE A 97 -0.04 -13.06 7.70
C ILE A 97 -0.16 -12.75 6.20
N ALA A 98 -1.38 -12.72 5.65
CA ALA A 98 -1.61 -12.39 4.25
C ALA A 98 -1.20 -10.95 3.94
N GLN A 99 -1.50 -9.99 4.82
CA GLN A 99 -1.07 -8.60 4.69
C GLN A 99 0.46 -8.48 4.72
N PHE A 100 1.12 -9.18 5.65
CA PHE A 100 2.58 -9.17 5.70
C PHE A 100 3.19 -9.69 4.38
N ARG A 101 2.72 -10.83 3.89
CA ARG A 101 3.19 -11.41 2.62
C ARG A 101 2.91 -10.50 1.43
N HIS A 102 1.75 -9.86 1.41
CA HIS A 102 1.43 -8.91 0.37
C HIS A 102 2.45 -7.78 0.28
N TRP A 103 2.77 -7.16 1.41
CA TRP A 103 3.71 -6.05 1.45
C TRP A 103 5.17 -6.47 1.23
N THR A 104 5.50 -7.77 1.38
CA THR A 104 6.88 -8.27 1.27
C THR A 104 7.12 -9.13 0.04
N GLU A 105 6.18 -10.00 -0.33
CA GLU A 105 6.34 -11.02 -1.37
C GLU A 105 5.62 -10.68 -2.68
N ASP A 106 4.49 -9.94 -2.63
CA ASP A 106 3.81 -9.51 -3.84
C ASP A 106 4.63 -8.46 -4.60
N GLY A 107 4.88 -8.75 -5.89
CA GLY A 107 5.79 -7.94 -6.68
C GLY A 107 5.33 -6.51 -6.94
N PHE A 108 4.02 -6.22 -6.92
CA PHE A 108 3.49 -4.87 -7.09
C PHE A 108 3.56 -4.10 -5.77
N SER A 109 3.02 -4.68 -4.70
CA SER A 109 2.91 -4.04 -3.39
C SER A 109 4.27 -3.82 -2.73
N SER A 110 5.20 -4.78 -2.85
CA SER A 110 6.57 -4.62 -2.33
C SER A 110 7.32 -3.49 -3.04
N ARG A 111 7.17 -3.34 -4.37
CA ARG A 111 7.75 -2.20 -5.09
C ARG A 111 7.12 -0.87 -4.71
N PHE A 112 5.79 -0.86 -4.49
CA PHE A 112 5.10 0.34 -4.01
C PHE A 112 5.62 0.77 -2.64
N ARG A 113 5.77 -0.16 -1.70
CA ARG A 113 6.37 0.08 -0.39
C ARG A 113 7.79 0.65 -0.51
N LYS A 114 8.66 0.01 -1.32
CA LYS A 114 10.04 0.49 -1.57
C LYS A 114 10.07 1.90 -2.14
N MET A 115 9.23 2.19 -3.11
CA MET A 115 9.12 3.52 -3.69
C MET A 115 8.75 4.56 -2.62
N LEU A 116 7.75 4.30 -1.79
CA LEU A 116 7.36 5.21 -0.71
C LEU A 116 8.48 5.38 0.33
N THR A 117 9.17 4.29 0.67
CA THR A 117 10.31 4.31 1.60
C THR A 117 11.44 5.22 1.10
N ILE A 118 11.73 5.21 -0.20
CA ILE A 118 12.78 6.07 -0.79
C ILE A 118 12.32 7.52 -0.84
N GLU A 119 11.08 7.77 -1.25
CA GLU A 119 10.59 9.12 -1.57
C GLU A 119 10.06 9.91 -0.36
N GLN A 120 9.80 9.27 0.78
CA GLN A 120 9.23 9.94 1.97
C GLN A 120 10.05 11.15 2.46
N TYR A 121 11.34 11.19 2.19
CA TYR A 121 12.22 12.29 2.58
C TYR A 121 12.41 13.36 1.51
N ASN A 122 11.94 13.09 0.29
CA ASN A 122 12.16 13.95 -0.87
C ASN A 122 10.91 14.76 -1.26
N ASP A 123 9.72 14.28 -0.91
CA ASP A 123 8.45 14.88 -1.31
C ASP A 123 7.39 14.69 -0.21
N SER A 124 6.72 15.78 0.19
CA SER A 124 5.72 15.75 1.26
C SER A 124 4.51 14.87 0.94
N THR A 125 4.07 14.84 -0.32
CA THR A 125 2.96 13.96 -0.74
C THR A 125 3.34 12.48 -0.61
N MET A 126 4.59 12.14 -0.93
CA MET A 126 5.10 10.77 -0.74
C MET A 126 5.28 10.43 0.74
N ALA A 127 5.69 11.41 1.57
CA ALA A 127 5.72 11.24 3.01
C ALA A 127 4.33 10.96 3.58
N ASP A 128 3.31 11.71 3.18
CA ASP A 128 1.92 11.49 3.59
C ASP A 128 1.41 10.11 3.17
N LEU A 129 1.71 9.68 1.94
CA LEU A 129 1.38 8.34 1.47
C LEU A 129 2.09 7.25 2.27
N TYR A 130 3.39 7.45 2.56
CA TYR A 130 4.14 6.52 3.41
C TYR A 130 3.50 6.39 4.81
N GLN A 131 3.15 7.52 5.44
CA GLN A 131 2.47 7.51 6.72
C GLN A 131 1.12 6.80 6.64
N ASN A 132 0.31 7.10 5.62
CA ASN A 132 -1.02 6.53 5.48
C ASN A 132 -1.02 5.02 5.19
N TYR A 133 -0.10 4.53 4.36
CA TYR A 133 -0.08 3.12 3.98
C TYR A 133 0.73 2.24 4.95
N LEU A 134 1.81 2.76 5.55
CA LEU A 134 2.82 1.94 6.20
C LEU A 134 3.11 2.29 7.66
N ALA A 135 2.79 3.47 8.14
CA ALA A 135 3.18 3.91 9.48
C ALA A 135 1.98 4.35 10.33
N ALA A 136 1.67 5.64 10.36
CA ALA A 136 0.62 6.19 11.21
C ALA A 136 -0.77 5.63 10.86
N GLY A 137 -1.12 5.52 9.57
CA GLY A 137 -2.44 5.07 9.13
C GLY A 137 -2.83 3.70 9.69
N PRO A 138 -2.03 2.63 9.51
CA PRO A 138 -2.31 1.33 10.11
C PRO A 138 -2.37 1.35 11.64
N ALA A 139 -1.50 2.13 12.31
CA ALA A 139 -1.52 2.25 13.76
C ALA A 139 -2.79 2.96 14.27
N GLU A 140 -3.18 4.06 13.63
CA GLU A 140 -4.41 4.80 13.95
C GLU A 140 -5.67 3.96 13.67
N TYR A 141 -5.65 3.19 12.58
CA TYR A 141 -6.70 2.24 12.27
C TYR A 141 -6.87 1.19 13.37
N MET A 142 -5.80 0.56 13.81
CA MET A 142 -5.84 -0.40 14.91
C MET A 142 -6.21 0.26 16.24
N ALA A 143 -5.78 1.49 16.51
CA ALA A 143 -6.16 2.22 17.71
C ALA A 143 -7.66 2.49 17.78
N ARG A 144 -8.31 2.80 16.65
CA ARG A 144 -9.79 2.94 16.59
C ARG A 144 -10.51 1.65 16.96
N ILE A 145 -9.99 0.50 16.54
CA ILE A 145 -10.52 -0.82 16.90
C ILE A 145 -10.33 -1.07 18.39
N PHE A 146 -9.12 -0.90 18.91
CA PHE A 146 -8.79 -1.17 20.31
C PHE A 146 -9.40 -0.18 21.31
N ARG A 147 -9.89 1.00 20.85
CA ARG A 147 -10.59 1.97 21.71
C ARG A 147 -11.77 1.37 22.45
N ARG A 148 -12.42 0.33 21.91
CA ARG A 148 -13.53 -0.35 22.56
C ARG A 148 -13.09 -1.23 23.75
N ALA A 149 -11.85 -1.66 23.78
CA ALA A 149 -11.27 -2.48 24.85
C ALA A 149 -10.38 -1.66 25.81
N ALA A 150 -9.98 -0.48 25.41
CA ALA A 150 -9.10 0.42 26.16
C ALA A 150 -9.88 1.42 27.02
N SER A 151 -9.28 1.84 28.14
CA SER A 151 -9.87 2.86 29.03
C SER A 151 -9.57 4.30 28.58
N THR A 152 -8.53 4.48 27.78
CA THR A 152 -8.08 5.78 27.25
C THR A 152 -7.59 5.68 25.81
N ASP A 153 -7.54 6.80 25.10
CA ASP A 153 -6.98 6.88 23.74
C ASP A 153 -5.50 6.50 23.71
N ALA A 154 -4.75 6.86 24.77
CA ALA A 154 -3.34 6.51 24.91
C ALA A 154 -3.15 4.99 25.04
N GLU A 155 -3.99 4.32 25.82
CA GLU A 155 -3.99 2.86 25.95
C GLU A 155 -4.36 2.19 24.62
N ALA A 156 -5.38 2.69 23.91
CA ALA A 156 -5.75 2.18 22.59
C ALA A 156 -4.59 2.28 21.58
N MET A 157 -3.90 3.39 21.56
CA MET A 157 -2.72 3.58 20.71
C MET A 157 -1.56 2.67 21.11
N GLN A 158 -1.34 2.47 22.42
CA GLN A 158 -0.33 1.53 22.90
C GLN A 158 -0.61 0.11 22.39
N LEU A 159 -1.84 -0.39 22.54
CA LEU A 159 -2.26 -1.71 22.04
C LEU A 159 -2.08 -1.81 20.51
N ALA A 160 -2.40 -0.75 19.78
CA ALA A 160 -2.21 -0.69 18.33
C ALA A 160 -0.73 -0.81 17.94
N LEU A 161 0.16 -0.13 18.64
CA LEU A 161 1.60 -0.18 18.41
C LEU A 161 2.19 -1.55 18.80
N GLU A 162 1.71 -2.18 19.87
CA GLU A 162 2.10 -3.53 20.25
C GLU A 162 1.67 -4.57 19.20
N PHE A 163 0.51 -4.38 18.59
CA PHE A 163 -0.01 -5.25 17.54
C PHE A 163 0.71 -5.04 16.20
N TYR A 164 0.80 -3.79 15.73
CA TYR A 164 1.29 -3.46 14.39
C TYR A 164 2.81 -3.28 14.34
N GLY A 165 3.43 -2.80 15.40
CA GLY A 165 4.86 -2.47 15.46
C GLY A 165 5.78 -3.60 15.01
N PRO A 166 5.57 -4.87 15.41
CA PRO A 166 6.36 -6.00 14.92
C PRO A 166 6.28 -6.17 13.40
N MET A 167 5.11 -6.00 12.78
CA MET A 167 4.95 -6.09 11.32
C MET A 167 5.72 -4.96 10.63
N PHE A 168 5.59 -3.73 11.13
CA PHE A 168 6.30 -2.58 10.61
C PHE A 168 7.83 -2.76 10.68
N LEU A 169 8.35 -3.26 11.80
CA LEU A 169 9.77 -3.57 11.95
C LEU A 169 10.21 -4.64 10.95
N LEU A 170 9.43 -5.69 10.78
CA LEU A 170 9.76 -6.78 9.86
C LEU A 170 9.79 -6.33 8.40
N TYR A 171 9.00 -5.34 7.98
CA TYR A 171 9.07 -4.80 6.62
C TYR A 171 10.47 -4.30 6.26
N SER A 172 11.15 -3.62 7.18
CA SER A 172 12.51 -3.10 6.96
C SER A 172 13.56 -4.22 6.86
N MET A 173 13.26 -5.44 7.29
CA MET A 173 14.15 -6.60 7.16
C MET A 173 14.03 -7.28 5.79
N TYR A 174 12.99 -6.96 5.01
CA TYR A 174 12.73 -7.47 3.67
C TYR A 174 13.23 -6.53 2.55
N ASP A 175 13.67 -5.33 2.87
CA ASP A 175 14.30 -4.38 1.95
C ASP A 175 15.79 -4.60 1.86
#